data_083c957a0d250f243547098bbff8b097
#
_entry.id   083c957a0d250f243547098bbff8b097
#
_cell.length_a   1.000
_cell.length_b   1.000
_cell.length_c   1.000
_cell.angle_alpha   90.00
_cell.angle_beta   90.00
_cell.angle_gamma   90.00
#
_symmetry.space_group_name_H-M   'P 1'
#
loop_
_entity.id
_entity.type
_entity.pdbx_description
1 polymer ?
#
loop_
_entity_poly.entity_id
_entity_poly.type
_entity_poly.pdbx_seq_one_letter_code
_entity_poly.pdbx_strand_id
1 'polypeptide(L)'
;MKPIPRRKFIQGTALAGGALLLLPPGLAACSSGNPMSSEEYFLKEFGIDETLCRKLLAKALSRGGDFADLYFEFTVSDYLGLEDGKVNQSYGNISLGVGIRTVKGDQIGYGFTQEMTEESMMSAAATASTLCDMTASPVSSTLRKPETGNYYPVVADFNGIAAEAKLPLLQQINGKCFDLSPEIVKVNAGFQSSCKRILIVTSDGVIAEDLIPAGYIYSSVVAERDGKREQSFWNLGGHRDLSFYNEEVINEVSDKAVSNALKLFDAIQPPAGEMPVVLGPGVTGVLLHE
;
A
#
# COMPACT_ATOMS: atom_id res chain seq x y z
N MET A 1 3.70 9.30 -27.00
CA MET A 1 2.28 8.86 -27.01
C MET A 1 1.41 9.99 -26.47
N LYS A 2 0.27 10.33 -27.13
CA LYS A 2 -0.61 11.40 -26.63
C LYS A 2 -1.31 10.90 -25.36
N PRO A 3 -1.40 11.70 -24.27
CA PRO A 3 -2.08 11.31 -23.05
C PRO A 3 -3.56 11.04 -23.33
N ILE A 4 -4.07 9.92 -22.83
CA ILE A 4 -5.49 9.59 -22.92
C ILE A 4 -6.21 10.39 -21.83
N PRO A 5 -7.14 11.29 -22.17
CA PRO A 5 -7.88 12.07 -21.17
C PRO A 5 -8.74 11.15 -20.31
N ARG A 6 -8.75 11.37 -18.98
CA ARG A 6 -9.51 10.61 -17.96
C ARG A 6 -10.93 10.23 -18.39
N ARG A 7 -11.60 11.11 -19.11
CA ARG A 7 -12.99 10.92 -19.59
C ARG A 7 -13.12 9.83 -20.66
N LYS A 8 -12.10 9.62 -21.52
CA LYS A 8 -12.09 8.53 -22.51
C LYS A 8 -11.74 7.18 -21.90
N PHE A 9 -11.00 7.16 -20.80
CA PHE A 9 -10.70 5.95 -20.05
C PHE A 9 -11.97 5.40 -19.38
N ILE A 10 -12.77 6.27 -18.76
CA ILE A 10 -14.03 5.89 -18.09
C ILE A 10 -15.11 5.46 -19.10
N GLN A 11 -15.16 6.04 -20.31
CA GLN A 11 -16.15 5.69 -21.32
C GLN A 11 -15.90 4.34 -22.02
N GLY A 12 -14.65 3.84 -21.99
CA GLY A 12 -14.31 2.51 -22.52
C GLY A 12 -14.75 1.36 -21.61
N THR A 13 -14.97 1.61 -20.31
CA THR A 13 -15.34 0.58 -19.32
C THR A 13 -16.84 0.43 -19.11
N ALA A 14 -17.69 1.29 -19.69
CA ALA A 14 -19.14 1.29 -19.46
C ALA A 14 -19.95 0.40 -20.42
N LEU A 15 -19.34 -0.30 -21.37
CA LEU A 15 -20.03 -1.06 -22.43
C LEU A 15 -19.90 -2.59 -22.37
N ALA A 16 -19.28 -3.14 -21.32
CA ALA A 16 -19.30 -4.59 -21.08
C ALA A 16 -19.75 -4.84 -19.64
N GLY A 17 -20.90 -5.43 -19.48
CA GLY A 17 -21.40 -5.94 -18.20
C GLY A 17 -20.50 -7.08 -17.70
N GLY A 18 -19.51 -6.76 -16.96
CA GLY A 18 -18.42 -7.55 -16.42
C GLY A 18 -17.19 -6.67 -16.40
N ALA A 19 -16.83 -6.13 -15.24
CA ALA A 19 -15.64 -5.30 -15.08
C ALA A 19 -14.38 -6.15 -15.26
N LEU A 20 -14.04 -6.47 -16.50
CA LEU A 20 -12.68 -6.83 -16.85
C LEU A 20 -11.89 -5.53 -16.81
N LEU A 21 -11.16 -5.27 -15.73
CA LEU A 21 -10.09 -4.28 -15.70
C LEU A 21 -9.09 -4.69 -16.77
N LEU A 22 -9.20 -4.11 -17.97
CA LEU A 22 -8.13 -4.14 -18.96
C LEU A 22 -6.99 -3.27 -18.40
N LEU A 23 -6.17 -3.87 -17.55
CA LEU A 23 -4.86 -3.32 -17.23
C LEU A 23 -4.07 -3.18 -18.52
N PRO A 24 -3.33 -2.08 -18.73
CA PRO A 24 -2.43 -1.96 -19.88
C PRO A 24 -1.54 -3.22 -19.96
N PRO A 25 -1.14 -3.68 -21.17
CA PRO A 25 -0.36 -4.91 -21.35
C PRO A 25 0.95 -5.00 -20.56
N GLY A 26 1.46 -3.92 -20.00
CA GLY A 26 2.64 -3.88 -19.13
C GLY A 26 2.39 -4.20 -17.66
N LEU A 27 1.13 -4.27 -17.19
CA LEU A 27 0.80 -4.51 -15.78
C LEU A 27 0.64 -6.01 -15.45
N ALA A 28 0.69 -6.89 -16.44
CA ALA A 28 0.56 -8.34 -16.25
C ALA A 28 1.88 -9.06 -15.89
N ALA A 29 2.95 -8.34 -15.57
CA ALA A 29 4.29 -8.92 -15.46
C ALA A 29 4.69 -9.29 -14.03
N CYS A 30 3.83 -10.02 -13.32
CA CYS A 30 4.24 -10.74 -12.13
C CYS A 30 3.73 -12.20 -12.23
N SER A 31 4.13 -12.88 -13.28
CA SER A 31 4.03 -14.34 -13.38
C SER A 31 5.32 -14.97 -12.86
N SER A 32 5.25 -16.04 -12.12
CA SER A 32 6.22 -17.09 -11.72
C SER A 32 7.72 -17.01 -12.14
N GLY A 33 8.25 -15.82 -12.35
CA GLY A 33 9.68 -15.49 -12.53
C GLY A 33 10.08 -14.45 -11.49
N ASN A 34 11.38 -14.21 -11.30
CA ASN A 34 11.84 -13.08 -10.48
C ASN A 34 11.14 -11.81 -10.98
N PRO A 35 10.43 -11.08 -10.11
CA PRO A 35 9.74 -9.86 -10.52
C PRO A 35 10.75 -8.86 -11.08
N MET A 36 10.35 -8.15 -12.14
CA MET A 36 11.15 -7.04 -12.69
C MET A 36 11.53 -6.07 -11.57
N SER A 37 12.77 -5.64 -11.52
CA SER A 37 13.22 -4.67 -10.52
C SER A 37 12.44 -3.35 -10.62
N SER A 38 12.40 -2.59 -9.55
CA SER A 38 11.71 -1.29 -9.58
C SER A 38 12.43 -0.32 -10.52
N GLU A 39 13.75 -0.35 -10.57
CA GLU A 39 14.55 0.46 -11.51
C GLU A 39 14.20 0.14 -12.97
N GLU A 40 14.22 -1.14 -13.35
CA GLU A 40 13.82 -1.56 -14.71
C GLU A 40 12.38 -1.19 -15.04
N TYR A 41 11.49 -1.28 -14.06
CA TYR A 41 10.09 -0.91 -14.22
C TYR A 41 9.94 0.59 -14.50
N PHE A 42 10.56 1.45 -13.69
CA PHE A 42 10.49 2.90 -13.87
C PHE A 42 11.17 3.35 -15.17
N LEU A 43 12.27 2.70 -15.56
CA LEU A 43 12.92 2.96 -16.85
C LEU A 43 11.99 2.61 -18.03
N LYS A 44 11.40 1.41 -18.02
CA LYS A 44 10.61 0.89 -19.13
C LYS A 44 9.28 1.63 -19.31
N GLU A 45 8.56 1.85 -18.21
CA GLU A 45 7.21 2.40 -18.26
C GLU A 45 7.20 3.94 -18.29
N PHE A 46 8.19 4.58 -17.70
CA PHE A 46 8.21 6.04 -17.52
C PHE A 46 9.46 6.73 -18.07
N GLY A 47 10.44 5.97 -18.57
CA GLY A 47 11.68 6.54 -19.09
C GLY A 47 12.59 7.15 -18.02
N ILE A 48 12.44 6.72 -16.76
CA ILE A 48 13.26 7.20 -15.64
C ILE A 48 14.61 6.48 -15.70
N ASP A 49 15.57 7.10 -16.35
CA ASP A 49 16.95 6.62 -16.44
C ASP A 49 17.86 7.39 -15.47
N GLU A 50 19.10 6.91 -15.37
CA GLU A 50 20.13 7.53 -14.53
C GLU A 50 20.44 8.99 -14.94
N THR A 51 20.38 9.28 -16.24
CA THR A 51 20.64 10.63 -16.77
C THR A 51 19.57 11.61 -16.29
N LEU A 52 18.29 11.23 -16.39
CA LEU A 52 17.18 12.03 -15.91
C LEU A 52 17.24 12.21 -14.38
N CYS A 53 17.54 11.14 -13.63
CA CYS A 53 17.68 11.23 -12.17
C CYS A 53 18.74 12.24 -11.76
N ARG A 54 19.93 12.20 -12.39
CA ARG A 54 21.00 13.19 -12.13
C ARG A 54 20.61 14.61 -12.49
N LYS A 55 19.86 14.79 -13.58
CA LYS A 55 19.35 16.10 -14.01
C LYS A 55 18.37 16.68 -12.98
N LEU A 56 17.48 15.84 -12.43
CA LEU A 56 16.53 16.23 -11.39
C LEU A 56 17.26 16.61 -10.09
N LEU A 57 18.24 15.79 -9.65
CA LEU A 57 19.06 16.08 -8.47
C LEU A 57 19.87 17.37 -8.63
N ALA A 58 20.48 17.58 -9.80
CA ALA A 58 21.20 18.81 -10.10
C ALA A 58 20.26 20.04 -10.05
N LYS A 59 19.01 19.89 -10.50
CA LYS A 59 17.99 20.94 -10.40
C LYS A 59 17.60 21.19 -8.96
N ALA A 60 17.37 20.14 -8.16
CA ALA A 60 17.06 20.23 -6.73
C ALA A 60 18.16 20.96 -5.93
N LEU A 61 19.44 20.74 -6.30
CA LEU A 61 20.61 21.39 -5.68
C LEU A 61 21.06 22.66 -6.41
N SER A 62 20.33 23.16 -7.40
CA SER A 62 20.75 24.30 -8.22
C SER A 62 20.91 25.62 -7.44
N ARG A 63 20.29 25.73 -6.26
CA ARG A 63 20.35 26.88 -5.35
C ARG A 63 21.09 26.56 -4.03
N GLY A 64 21.87 25.46 -4.01
CA GLY A 64 22.57 24.97 -2.81
C GLY A 64 21.84 23.83 -2.14
N GLY A 65 22.28 23.44 -0.96
CA GLY A 65 21.80 22.29 -0.21
C GLY A 65 22.93 21.34 0.15
N ASP A 66 22.77 20.56 1.19
CA ASP A 66 23.76 19.59 1.64
C ASP A 66 23.48 18.21 1.03
N PHE A 67 22.21 17.95 0.71
CA PHE A 67 21.74 16.65 0.19
C PHE A 67 20.43 16.85 -0.59
N ALA A 68 20.21 16.00 -1.59
CA ALA A 68 18.90 15.86 -2.24
C ALA A 68 18.61 14.39 -2.52
N ASP A 69 17.33 14.04 -2.53
CA ASP A 69 16.86 12.73 -2.97
C ASP A 69 15.60 12.81 -3.85
N LEU A 70 15.44 11.76 -4.64
CA LEU A 70 14.26 11.47 -5.44
C LEU A 70 13.63 10.20 -4.89
N TYR A 71 12.35 10.25 -4.59
CA TYR A 71 11.55 9.10 -4.16
C TYR A 71 10.46 8.86 -5.18
N PHE A 72 10.64 7.85 -6.03
CA PHE A 72 9.61 7.39 -6.97
C PHE A 72 8.78 6.30 -6.32
N GLU A 73 7.48 6.40 -6.45
CA GLU A 73 6.54 5.39 -5.98
C GLU A 73 5.51 5.05 -7.06
N PHE A 74 5.27 3.75 -7.25
CA PHE A 74 4.16 3.21 -8.01
C PHE A 74 3.48 2.14 -7.17
N THR A 75 2.23 2.38 -6.80
CA THR A 75 1.45 1.46 -5.98
C THR A 75 0.17 1.09 -6.72
N VAL A 76 -0.06 -0.20 -6.87
CA VAL A 76 -1.37 -0.75 -7.27
C VAL A 76 -1.98 -1.41 -6.05
N SER A 77 -3.23 -1.11 -5.77
CA SER A 77 -3.98 -1.74 -4.69
C SER A 77 -5.37 -2.13 -5.17
N ASP A 78 -5.91 -3.17 -4.59
CA ASP A 78 -7.27 -3.62 -4.82
C ASP A 78 -7.95 -4.04 -3.52
N TYR A 79 -9.26 -3.97 -3.54
CA TYR A 79 -10.12 -4.34 -2.44
C TYR A 79 -11.34 -5.10 -2.94
N LEU A 80 -11.67 -6.18 -2.25
CA LEU A 80 -12.91 -6.94 -2.42
C LEU A 80 -13.59 -7.07 -1.07
N GLY A 81 -14.85 -6.66 -0.98
CA GLY A 81 -15.66 -6.74 0.24
C GLY A 81 -16.98 -7.47 0.03
N LEU A 82 -17.32 -8.29 1.03
CA LEU A 82 -18.63 -8.93 1.18
C LEU A 82 -19.37 -8.36 2.38
N GLU A 83 -20.67 -8.19 2.23
CA GLU A 83 -21.61 -7.93 3.32
C GLU A 83 -22.69 -9.00 3.27
N ASP A 84 -22.83 -9.76 4.34
CA ASP A 84 -23.81 -10.86 4.47
C ASP A 84 -23.81 -11.80 3.25
N GLY A 85 -22.62 -12.20 2.82
CA GLY A 85 -22.40 -13.14 1.70
C GLY A 85 -22.54 -12.55 0.30
N LYS A 86 -22.83 -11.25 0.17
CA LYS A 86 -22.93 -10.56 -1.13
C LYS A 86 -21.78 -9.59 -1.32
N VAL A 87 -21.21 -9.56 -2.51
CA VAL A 87 -20.22 -8.55 -2.87
C VAL A 87 -20.88 -7.17 -2.81
N ASN A 88 -20.38 -6.32 -1.91
CA ASN A 88 -20.85 -4.94 -1.75
C ASN A 88 -19.86 -3.92 -2.29
N GLN A 89 -18.56 -4.26 -2.32
CA GLN A 89 -17.51 -3.38 -2.81
C GLN A 89 -16.44 -4.17 -3.58
N SER A 90 -16.02 -3.61 -4.70
CA SER A 90 -14.85 -4.07 -5.45
C SER A 90 -14.26 -2.87 -6.16
N TYR A 91 -13.04 -2.51 -5.83
CA TYR A 91 -12.34 -1.40 -6.46
C TYR A 91 -10.83 -1.60 -6.48
N GLY A 92 -10.17 -0.95 -7.43
CA GLY A 92 -8.72 -0.83 -7.50
C GLY A 92 -8.30 0.62 -7.50
N ASN A 93 -7.10 0.89 -7.04
CA ASN A 93 -6.49 2.20 -7.04
C ASN A 93 -5.03 2.11 -7.52
N ILE A 94 -4.61 3.11 -8.28
CA ILE A 94 -3.22 3.28 -8.70
C ILE A 94 -2.74 4.63 -8.17
N SER A 95 -1.64 4.61 -7.43
CA SER A 95 -0.90 5.78 -6.98
C SER A 95 0.47 5.78 -7.66
N LEU A 96 0.83 6.91 -8.26
CA LEU A 96 2.09 7.10 -8.96
C LEU A 96 2.59 8.51 -8.72
N GLY A 97 3.89 8.66 -8.54
CA GLY A 97 4.50 9.97 -8.42
C GLY A 97 5.96 9.94 -8.04
N VAL A 98 6.55 11.13 -8.01
CA VAL A 98 7.88 11.38 -7.46
C VAL A 98 7.83 12.50 -6.44
N GLY A 99 8.42 12.27 -5.27
CA GLY A 99 8.78 13.29 -4.30
C GLY A 99 10.26 13.65 -4.46
N ILE A 100 10.57 14.93 -4.44
CA ILE A 100 11.93 15.47 -4.56
C ILE A 100 12.19 16.32 -3.34
N ARG A 101 13.27 15.99 -2.63
CA ARG A 101 13.63 16.66 -1.39
C ARG A 101 15.02 17.27 -1.49
N THR A 102 15.17 18.49 -0.97
CA THR A 102 16.46 19.15 -0.74
C THR A 102 16.60 19.42 0.74
N VAL A 103 17.77 19.13 1.31
CA VAL A 103 18.07 19.31 2.74
C VAL A 103 19.20 20.31 2.89
N LYS A 104 19.07 21.22 3.86
CA LYS A 104 20.09 22.17 4.28
C LYS A 104 20.07 22.34 5.80
N GLY A 105 21.04 21.72 6.49
CA GLY A 105 21.00 21.64 7.96
C GLY A 105 19.69 21.01 8.42
N ASP A 106 18.93 21.71 9.26
CA ASP A 106 17.63 21.26 9.78
C ASP A 106 16.42 21.62 8.89
N GLN A 107 16.66 22.23 7.73
CA GLN A 107 15.61 22.68 6.83
C GLN A 107 15.42 21.72 5.68
N ILE A 108 14.16 21.57 5.24
CA ILE A 108 13.78 20.69 4.15
C ILE A 108 12.95 21.48 3.13
N GLY A 109 13.39 21.47 1.87
CA GLY A 109 12.61 21.85 0.71
C GLY A 109 12.01 20.62 0.05
N TYR A 110 10.74 20.68 -0.33
CA TYR A 110 10.04 19.54 -0.91
C TYR A 110 9.17 19.95 -2.09
N GLY A 111 9.23 19.17 -3.17
CA GLY A 111 8.34 19.28 -4.32
C GLY A 111 7.90 17.89 -4.76
N PHE A 112 6.71 17.76 -5.32
CA PHE A 112 6.23 16.49 -5.83
C PHE A 112 5.38 16.66 -7.08
N THR A 113 5.26 15.57 -7.85
CA THR A 113 4.33 15.49 -8.99
C THR A 113 3.87 14.05 -9.20
N GLN A 114 2.65 13.90 -9.69
CA GLN A 114 2.08 12.64 -10.18
C GLN A 114 2.22 12.50 -11.71
N GLU A 115 2.66 13.56 -12.38
CA GLU A 115 2.93 13.54 -13.81
C GLU A 115 4.39 13.13 -14.05
N MET A 116 4.60 11.94 -14.61
CA MET A 116 5.92 11.39 -14.86
C MET A 116 6.52 11.90 -16.18
N THR A 117 6.39 13.21 -16.43
CA THR A 117 7.05 13.91 -17.53
C THR A 117 8.29 14.63 -17.02
N GLU A 118 9.34 14.72 -17.84
CA GLU A 118 10.56 15.46 -17.47
C GLU A 118 10.23 16.89 -17.02
N GLU A 119 9.32 17.59 -17.74
CA GLU A 119 8.92 18.96 -17.41
C GLU A 119 8.33 19.09 -16.01
N SER A 120 7.35 18.25 -15.67
CA SER A 120 6.68 18.28 -14.36
C SER A 120 7.63 17.89 -13.23
N MET A 121 8.50 16.90 -13.45
CA MET A 121 9.52 16.50 -12.49
C MET A 121 10.58 17.60 -12.28
N MET A 122 11.00 18.28 -13.35
CA MET A 122 11.93 19.42 -13.25
C MET A 122 11.30 20.61 -12.50
N SER A 123 9.99 20.82 -12.65
CA SER A 123 9.25 21.83 -11.89
C SER A 123 9.20 21.49 -10.40
N ALA A 124 8.94 20.22 -10.06
CA ALA A 124 8.97 19.74 -8.67
C ALA A 124 10.38 19.90 -8.06
N ALA A 125 11.44 19.56 -8.80
CA ALA A 125 12.83 19.76 -8.38
C ALA A 125 13.17 21.24 -8.19
N ALA A 126 12.66 22.12 -9.06
CA ALA A 126 12.82 23.54 -8.89
C ALA A 126 12.14 24.04 -7.61
N THR A 127 10.95 23.55 -7.29
CA THR A 127 10.25 23.85 -6.04
C THR A 127 11.07 23.43 -4.82
N ALA A 128 11.59 22.20 -4.81
CA ALA A 128 12.44 21.72 -3.71
C ALA A 128 13.70 22.59 -3.54
N SER A 129 14.27 23.13 -4.63
CA SER A 129 15.46 23.99 -4.57
C SER A 129 15.24 25.34 -3.93
N THR A 130 13.98 25.82 -3.79
CA THR A 130 13.66 27.16 -3.25
C THR A 130 14.02 27.34 -1.78
N LEU A 131 14.29 26.23 -1.07
CA LEU A 131 14.80 26.25 0.31
C LEU A 131 16.08 27.07 0.46
N CYS A 132 16.97 27.02 -0.56
CA CYS A 132 18.29 27.64 -0.54
C CYS A 132 18.35 28.81 -1.53
N ASP A 133 19.23 29.76 -1.26
CA ASP A 133 19.61 30.84 -2.17
C ASP A 133 21.13 31.02 -2.17
N MET A 134 21.82 29.99 -2.58
CA MET A 134 23.26 29.85 -2.56
C MET A 134 23.79 29.31 -3.89
N THR A 135 25.08 29.10 -3.99
CA THR A 135 25.71 28.43 -5.14
C THR A 135 25.27 26.96 -5.22
N ALA A 136 25.07 26.47 -6.42
CA ALA A 136 24.71 25.08 -6.67
C ALA A 136 25.69 24.10 -6.00
N SER A 137 25.13 23.03 -5.43
CA SER A 137 25.91 21.95 -4.82
C SER A 137 26.13 20.81 -5.82
N PRO A 138 27.24 20.08 -5.72
CA PRO A 138 27.56 18.99 -6.65
C PRO A 138 26.65 17.78 -6.44
N VAL A 139 26.45 17.04 -7.53
CA VAL A 139 25.80 15.73 -7.54
C VAL A 139 26.85 14.68 -7.89
N SER A 140 26.79 13.50 -7.26
CA SER A 140 27.70 12.40 -7.59
C SER A 140 27.66 12.04 -9.07
N SER A 141 28.83 11.83 -9.66
CA SER A 141 28.96 11.39 -11.06
C SER A 141 28.71 9.90 -11.23
N THR A 142 28.67 9.13 -10.15
CA THR A 142 28.46 7.67 -10.17
C THR A 142 27.33 7.29 -9.23
N LEU A 143 26.48 6.37 -9.68
CA LEU A 143 25.48 5.73 -8.84
C LEU A 143 25.99 4.37 -8.38
N ARG A 144 25.66 3.99 -7.16
CA ARG A 144 26.01 2.70 -6.55
C ARG A 144 24.79 2.09 -5.86
N LYS A 145 24.61 0.80 -6.01
CA LYS A 145 23.62 0.05 -5.24
C LYS A 145 24.28 -0.43 -3.94
N PRO A 146 23.75 -0.05 -2.76
CA PRO A 146 24.23 -0.60 -1.51
C PRO A 146 23.91 -2.10 -1.43
N GLU A 147 24.80 -2.88 -0.82
CA GLU A 147 24.47 -4.25 -0.45
C GLU A 147 23.48 -4.22 0.71
N THR A 148 22.28 -4.72 0.47
CA THR A 148 21.23 -4.85 1.49
C THR A 148 20.88 -6.30 1.70
N GLY A 149 20.60 -6.71 2.95
CA GLY A 149 20.06 -8.03 3.24
C GLY A 149 18.64 -8.19 2.71
N ASN A 150 18.31 -9.36 2.17
CA ASN A 150 16.94 -9.68 1.76
C ASN A 150 16.13 -10.16 2.97
N TYR A 151 15.75 -9.21 3.84
CA TYR A 151 15.00 -9.50 5.08
C TYR A 151 13.51 -9.76 4.82
N TYR A 152 12.99 -9.25 3.71
CA TYR A 152 11.58 -9.39 3.32
C TYR A 152 11.51 -9.86 1.87
N PRO A 153 11.82 -11.15 1.61
CA PRO A 153 11.81 -11.66 0.25
C PRO A 153 10.41 -11.53 -0.34
N VAL A 154 10.36 -11.11 -1.60
CA VAL A 154 9.10 -11.07 -2.35
C VAL A 154 8.67 -12.49 -2.64
N VAL A 155 7.63 -12.96 -1.95
CA VAL A 155 7.09 -14.32 -2.09
C VAL A 155 5.98 -14.39 -3.13
N ALA A 156 5.27 -13.29 -3.38
CA ALA A 156 4.22 -13.23 -4.39
C ALA A 156 3.90 -11.78 -4.77
N ASP A 157 3.35 -11.62 -5.95
CA ASP A 157 2.73 -10.38 -6.37
C ASP A 157 1.20 -10.53 -6.32
N PHE A 158 0.54 -9.66 -5.56
CA PHE A 158 -0.92 -9.61 -5.53
C PHE A 158 -1.51 -8.91 -6.76
N ASN A 159 -0.69 -8.20 -7.56
CA ASN A 159 -1.14 -7.59 -8.79
C ASN A 159 -1.51 -8.68 -9.80
N GLY A 160 -2.78 -8.73 -10.18
CA GLY A 160 -3.29 -9.70 -11.13
C GLY A 160 -3.93 -10.94 -10.49
N ILE A 161 -4.00 -11.04 -9.16
CA ILE A 161 -4.87 -12.02 -8.52
C ILE A 161 -6.32 -11.56 -8.72
N ALA A 162 -7.03 -12.27 -9.59
CA ALA A 162 -8.40 -11.96 -9.91
C ALA A 162 -9.33 -12.05 -8.68
N ALA A 163 -10.41 -11.25 -8.66
CA ALA A 163 -11.39 -11.26 -7.58
C ALA A 163 -12.02 -12.66 -7.38
N GLU A 164 -12.10 -13.44 -8.43
CA GLU A 164 -12.59 -14.82 -8.43
C GLU A 164 -11.76 -15.75 -7.53
N ALA A 165 -10.47 -15.49 -7.36
CA ALA A 165 -9.61 -16.26 -6.47
C ALA A 165 -9.76 -15.83 -5.00
N LYS A 166 -10.15 -14.58 -4.73
CA LYS A 166 -10.34 -14.01 -3.39
C LYS A 166 -11.75 -14.26 -2.84
N LEU A 167 -12.76 -14.27 -3.72
CA LEU A 167 -14.17 -14.39 -3.34
C LEU A 167 -14.48 -15.63 -2.50
N PRO A 168 -14.00 -16.85 -2.84
CA PRO A 168 -14.27 -18.05 -2.04
C PRO A 168 -13.78 -17.95 -0.60
N LEU A 169 -12.64 -17.25 -0.36
CA LEU A 169 -12.09 -17.04 0.99
C LEU A 169 -13.05 -16.20 1.84
N LEU A 170 -13.58 -15.13 1.25
CA LEU A 170 -14.52 -14.25 1.94
C LEU A 170 -15.88 -14.92 2.19
N GLN A 171 -16.33 -15.76 1.26
CA GLN A 171 -17.54 -16.55 1.44
C GLN A 171 -17.41 -17.57 2.58
N GLN A 172 -16.24 -18.21 2.71
CA GLN A 172 -15.96 -19.12 3.83
C GLN A 172 -15.97 -18.38 5.17
N ILE A 173 -15.32 -17.19 5.27
CA ILE A 173 -15.37 -16.35 6.47
C ILE A 173 -16.83 -16.00 6.83
N ASN A 174 -17.60 -15.53 5.85
CA ASN A 174 -18.99 -15.16 6.07
C ASN A 174 -19.81 -16.32 6.62
N GLY A 175 -19.76 -17.50 5.96
CA GLY A 175 -20.48 -18.68 6.42
C GLY A 175 -20.07 -19.10 7.82
N LYS A 176 -18.76 -19.18 8.06
CA LYS A 176 -18.21 -19.57 9.34
C LYS A 176 -18.60 -18.66 10.49
N CYS A 177 -18.59 -17.33 10.27
CA CYS A 177 -19.02 -16.39 11.31
C CYS A 177 -20.48 -16.60 11.73
N PHE A 178 -21.39 -16.85 10.79
CA PHE A 178 -22.80 -17.17 11.11
C PHE A 178 -22.95 -18.54 11.77
N ASP A 179 -22.14 -19.55 11.36
CA ASP A 179 -22.20 -20.90 11.94
C ASP A 179 -21.69 -20.94 13.39
N LEU A 180 -20.78 -20.02 13.77
CA LEU A 180 -20.20 -19.96 15.12
C LEU A 180 -21.19 -19.50 16.20
N SER A 181 -22.16 -18.66 15.86
CA SER A 181 -23.18 -18.21 16.83
C SER A 181 -24.43 -17.67 16.15
N PRO A 182 -25.63 -18.07 16.64
CA PRO A 182 -26.89 -17.50 16.15
C PRO A 182 -27.09 -16.03 16.57
N GLU A 183 -26.28 -15.49 17.47
CA GLU A 183 -26.31 -14.08 17.88
C GLU A 183 -25.63 -13.17 16.84
N ILE A 184 -24.90 -13.73 15.86
CA ILE A 184 -24.31 -12.93 14.77
C ILE A 184 -25.42 -12.54 13.79
N VAL A 185 -25.64 -11.24 13.67
CA VAL A 185 -26.69 -10.66 12.83
C VAL A 185 -26.16 -9.97 11.58
N LYS A 186 -24.83 -9.71 11.53
CA LYS A 186 -24.18 -9.11 10.37
C LYS A 186 -22.70 -9.50 10.28
N VAL A 187 -22.25 -9.78 9.06
CA VAL A 187 -20.84 -10.09 8.76
C VAL A 187 -20.37 -9.25 7.58
N ASN A 188 -19.25 -8.55 7.78
CA ASN A 188 -18.49 -7.93 6.72
C ASN A 188 -17.15 -8.65 6.63
N ALA A 189 -16.84 -9.23 5.48
CA ALA A 189 -15.53 -9.83 5.18
C ALA A 189 -14.86 -9.07 4.06
N GLY A 190 -13.55 -8.86 4.14
CA GLY A 190 -12.84 -8.14 3.09
C GLY A 190 -11.43 -8.65 2.88
N PHE A 191 -10.96 -8.52 1.65
CA PHE A 191 -9.59 -8.78 1.23
C PHE A 191 -9.03 -7.51 0.59
N GLN A 192 -7.95 -6.99 1.14
CA GLN A 192 -7.19 -5.91 0.54
C GLN A 192 -5.81 -6.41 0.16
N SER A 193 -5.36 -6.03 -1.03
CA SER A 193 -3.99 -6.28 -1.47
C SER A 193 -3.38 -5.05 -2.11
N SER A 194 -2.06 -4.97 -2.05
CA SER A 194 -1.30 -3.92 -2.70
C SER A 194 0.08 -4.44 -3.12
N CYS A 195 0.64 -3.81 -4.14
CA CYS A 195 2.02 -3.98 -4.51
C CYS A 195 2.62 -2.60 -4.75
N LYS A 196 3.60 -2.24 -3.95
CA LYS A 196 4.29 -0.96 -4.01
C LYS A 196 5.69 -1.17 -4.57
N ARG A 197 6.05 -0.41 -5.61
CA ARG A 197 7.40 -0.28 -6.16
C ARG A 197 7.99 1.05 -5.74
N ILE A 198 9.21 1.00 -5.24
CA ILE A 198 9.94 2.18 -4.79
C ILE A 198 11.28 2.22 -5.51
N LEU A 199 11.68 3.42 -5.94
CA LEU A 199 13.03 3.71 -6.40
C LEU A 199 13.49 5.01 -5.74
N ILE A 200 14.64 4.96 -5.08
CA ILE A 200 15.25 6.11 -4.41
C ILE A 200 16.59 6.39 -5.07
N VAL A 201 16.82 7.64 -5.43
CA VAL A 201 18.12 8.08 -5.99
C VAL A 201 18.59 9.32 -5.24
N THR A 202 19.80 9.31 -4.74
CA THR A 202 20.34 10.37 -3.89
C THR A 202 21.49 11.14 -4.52
N SER A 203 21.72 12.37 -4.09
CA SER A 203 22.76 13.25 -4.61
C SER A 203 24.18 12.78 -4.28
N ASP A 204 24.37 11.96 -3.25
CA ASP A 204 25.63 11.31 -2.91
C ASP A 204 25.88 10.00 -3.68
N GLY A 205 24.99 9.67 -4.62
CA GLY A 205 25.16 8.59 -5.57
C GLY A 205 24.62 7.24 -5.13
N VAL A 206 23.69 7.19 -4.19
CA VAL A 206 22.99 5.94 -3.84
C VAL A 206 21.77 5.76 -4.74
N ILE A 207 21.60 4.54 -5.27
CA ILE A 207 20.37 4.06 -5.88
C ILE A 207 19.87 2.85 -5.08
N ALA A 208 18.66 2.94 -4.58
CA ALA A 208 18.02 1.88 -3.81
C ALA A 208 16.61 1.63 -4.35
N GLU A 209 16.18 0.38 -4.30
CA GLU A 209 14.88 -0.03 -4.80
C GLU A 209 14.23 -1.04 -3.86
N ASP A 210 12.92 -1.09 -3.88
CA ASP A 210 12.16 -2.11 -3.17
C ASP A 210 10.87 -2.47 -3.91
N LEU A 211 10.38 -3.69 -3.67
CA LEU A 211 9.09 -4.19 -4.11
C LEU A 211 8.37 -4.77 -2.90
N ILE A 212 7.29 -4.12 -2.49
CA ILE A 212 6.57 -4.40 -1.25
C ILE A 212 5.15 -4.90 -1.57
N PRO A 213 4.97 -6.23 -1.80
CA PRO A 213 3.65 -6.82 -1.87
C PRO A 213 3.08 -6.96 -0.46
N ALA A 214 1.83 -6.63 -0.28
CA ALA A 214 1.13 -6.80 0.99
C ALA A 214 -0.33 -7.18 0.75
N GLY A 215 -0.85 -8.04 1.59
CA GLY A 215 -2.26 -8.41 1.59
C GLY A 215 -2.74 -8.67 2.99
N TYR A 216 -4.02 -8.44 3.24
CA TYR A 216 -4.67 -8.89 4.45
C TYR A 216 -6.15 -9.21 4.21
N ILE A 217 -6.63 -10.18 4.99
CA ILE A 217 -8.02 -10.60 5.03
C ILE A 217 -8.58 -10.25 6.40
N TYR A 218 -9.85 -9.89 6.44
CA TYR A 218 -10.49 -9.53 7.69
C TYR A 218 -11.93 -9.99 7.79
N SER A 219 -12.42 -10.05 9.02
CA SER A 219 -13.84 -10.15 9.38
C SER A 219 -14.21 -9.07 10.37
N SER A 220 -15.36 -8.43 10.15
CA SER A 220 -16.05 -7.58 11.12
C SER A 220 -17.45 -8.11 11.30
N VAL A 221 -17.82 -8.39 12.54
CA VAL A 221 -19.12 -8.98 12.88
C VAL A 221 -19.91 -8.08 13.82
N VAL A 222 -21.23 -8.10 13.68
CA VAL A 222 -22.16 -7.53 14.65
C VAL A 222 -22.92 -8.67 15.28
N ALA A 223 -22.89 -8.75 16.60
CA ALA A 223 -23.68 -9.66 17.40
C ALA A 223 -24.83 -8.90 18.07
N GLU A 224 -25.99 -9.56 18.27
CA GLU A 224 -27.15 -9.00 18.97
C GLU A 224 -27.64 -9.98 20.02
N ARG A 225 -27.84 -9.48 21.26
CA ARG A 225 -28.37 -10.20 22.41
C ARG A 225 -29.32 -9.28 23.21
N ASP A 226 -30.57 -9.66 23.38
CA ASP A 226 -31.55 -8.90 24.14
C ASP A 226 -31.71 -7.43 23.71
N GLY A 227 -31.59 -7.17 22.39
CA GLY A 227 -31.67 -5.83 21.81
C GLY A 227 -30.38 -4.99 21.94
N LYS A 228 -29.38 -5.50 22.62
CA LYS A 228 -28.01 -4.89 22.65
C LYS A 228 -27.20 -5.40 21.49
N ARG A 229 -26.42 -4.52 20.84
CA ARG A 229 -25.52 -4.86 19.76
C ARG A 229 -24.08 -4.60 20.15
N GLU A 230 -23.22 -5.56 19.83
CA GLU A 230 -21.78 -5.46 20.00
C GLU A 230 -21.08 -5.79 18.68
N GLN A 231 -19.94 -5.14 18.43
CA GLN A 231 -19.17 -5.30 17.20
C GLN A 231 -17.72 -5.64 17.51
N SER A 232 -17.15 -6.51 16.71
CA SER A 232 -15.71 -6.80 16.75
C SER A 232 -15.15 -6.95 15.35
N PHE A 233 -13.83 -6.83 15.27
CA PHE A 233 -13.05 -6.91 14.06
C PHE A 233 -11.77 -7.72 14.32
N TRP A 234 -11.39 -8.55 13.34
CA TRP A 234 -10.10 -9.22 13.36
C TRP A 234 -9.54 -9.33 11.95
N ASN A 235 -8.22 -9.22 11.82
CA ASN A 235 -7.53 -9.35 10.54
C ASN A 235 -6.24 -10.13 10.67
N LEU A 236 -5.80 -10.72 9.56
CA LEU A 236 -4.48 -11.32 9.39
C LEU A 236 -3.93 -10.97 8.01
N GLY A 237 -2.62 -10.81 7.93
CA GLY A 237 -1.95 -10.53 6.67
C GLY A 237 -0.50 -10.14 6.81
N GLY A 238 0.05 -9.59 5.73
CA GLY A 238 1.43 -9.16 5.63
C GLY A 238 2.01 -9.43 4.25
N HIS A 239 3.34 -9.59 4.17
CA HIS A 239 4.06 -9.96 2.95
C HIS A 239 3.96 -11.48 2.74
N ARG A 240 2.79 -11.95 2.31
CA ARG A 240 2.46 -13.36 2.13
C ARG A 240 1.87 -13.58 0.75
N ASP A 241 1.95 -14.80 0.23
CA ASP A 241 1.22 -15.19 -0.96
C ASP A 241 -0.24 -15.60 -0.67
N LEU A 242 -1.00 -15.90 -1.71
CA LEU A 242 -2.41 -16.27 -1.54
C LEU A 242 -2.58 -17.60 -0.76
N SER A 243 -1.59 -18.50 -0.78
CA SER A 243 -1.65 -19.79 -0.07
C SER A 243 -1.61 -19.64 1.46
N PHE A 244 -1.13 -18.49 1.96
CA PHE A 244 -1.19 -18.14 3.38
C PHE A 244 -2.64 -18.04 3.87
N TYR A 245 -3.58 -17.58 3.03
CA TYR A 245 -4.99 -17.39 3.39
C TYR A 245 -5.76 -18.71 3.30
N ASN A 246 -5.25 -19.72 3.98
CA ASN A 246 -5.78 -21.07 4.05
C ASN A 246 -6.89 -21.20 5.13
N GLU A 247 -7.36 -22.43 5.35
CA GLU A 247 -8.42 -22.73 6.31
C GLU A 247 -8.06 -22.30 7.75
N GLU A 248 -6.81 -22.40 8.16
CA GLU A 248 -6.37 -22.00 9.50
C GLU A 248 -6.52 -20.48 9.71
N VAL A 249 -6.09 -19.68 8.73
CA VAL A 249 -6.25 -18.20 8.73
C VAL A 249 -7.72 -17.82 8.71
N ILE A 250 -8.55 -18.48 7.88
CA ILE A 250 -9.99 -18.24 7.83
C ILE A 250 -10.64 -18.54 9.18
N ASN A 251 -10.24 -19.65 9.80
CA ASN A 251 -10.71 -20.04 11.12
C ASN A 251 -10.34 -18.99 12.17
N GLU A 252 -9.08 -18.58 12.23
CA GLU A 252 -8.62 -17.59 13.20
C GLU A 252 -9.35 -16.27 13.05
N VAL A 253 -9.46 -15.75 11.81
CA VAL A 253 -10.13 -14.48 11.53
C VAL A 253 -11.60 -14.53 11.94
N SER A 254 -12.31 -15.64 11.68
CA SER A 254 -13.71 -15.81 12.03
C SER A 254 -13.91 -15.98 13.54
N ASP A 255 -13.13 -16.92 14.15
CA ASP A 255 -13.25 -17.28 15.56
C ASP A 255 -12.94 -16.08 16.48
N LYS A 256 -11.89 -15.32 16.15
CA LYS A 256 -11.51 -14.12 16.92
C LYS A 256 -12.54 -13.01 16.81
N ALA A 257 -13.02 -12.71 15.58
CA ALA A 257 -14.04 -11.69 15.39
C ALA A 257 -15.32 -12.04 16.18
N VAL A 258 -15.83 -13.26 16.03
CA VAL A 258 -17.06 -13.69 16.71
C VAL A 258 -16.85 -13.76 18.22
N SER A 259 -15.80 -14.44 18.72
CA SER A 259 -15.58 -14.60 20.17
C SER A 259 -15.39 -13.26 20.88
N ASN A 260 -14.72 -12.31 20.24
CA ASN A 260 -14.52 -10.97 20.81
C ASN A 260 -15.84 -10.18 20.85
N ALA A 261 -16.68 -10.26 19.81
CA ALA A 261 -17.99 -9.61 19.83
C ALA A 261 -18.89 -10.16 20.97
N LEU A 262 -18.92 -11.49 21.13
CA LEU A 262 -19.72 -12.13 22.17
C LEU A 262 -19.23 -11.80 23.57
N LYS A 263 -17.92 -11.68 23.80
CA LYS A 263 -17.34 -11.30 25.10
C LYS A 263 -17.75 -9.89 25.53
N LEU A 264 -18.03 -8.97 24.58
CA LEU A 264 -18.41 -7.61 24.91
C LEU A 264 -19.78 -7.52 25.61
N PHE A 265 -20.68 -8.51 25.46
CA PHE A 265 -21.93 -8.55 26.20
C PHE A 265 -21.74 -8.71 27.71
N ASP A 266 -20.66 -9.39 28.11
CA ASP A 266 -20.32 -9.66 29.51
C ASP A 266 -19.28 -8.64 30.04
N ALA A 267 -18.91 -7.63 29.23
CA ALA A 267 -17.94 -6.61 29.61
C ALA A 267 -18.51 -5.69 30.69
N ILE A 268 -17.70 -5.42 31.72
CA ILE A 268 -18.01 -4.49 32.81
C ILE A 268 -17.33 -3.14 32.56
N GLN A 269 -17.89 -2.08 33.11
CA GLN A 269 -17.26 -0.77 33.11
C GLN A 269 -15.92 -0.84 33.87
N PRO A 270 -14.79 -0.42 33.26
CA PRO A 270 -13.53 -0.35 33.96
C PRO A 270 -13.58 0.70 35.07
N PRO A 271 -12.88 0.52 36.19
CA PRO A 271 -12.78 1.53 37.23
C PRO A 271 -12.06 2.78 36.68
N ALA A 272 -12.58 3.96 37.01
CA ALA A 272 -11.93 5.22 36.71
C ALA A 272 -11.01 5.62 37.88
N GLY A 273 -9.79 6.05 37.57
CA GLY A 273 -8.84 6.51 38.59
C GLY A 273 -7.40 6.26 38.19
N GLU A 274 -6.49 6.73 39.06
CA GLU A 274 -5.06 6.46 38.91
C GLU A 274 -4.73 5.03 39.38
N MET A 275 -4.10 4.25 38.53
CA MET A 275 -3.73 2.87 38.84
C MET A 275 -2.50 2.42 38.06
N PRO A 276 -1.73 1.43 38.58
CA PRO A 276 -0.69 0.77 37.81
C PRO A 276 -1.26 0.07 36.58
N VAL A 277 -0.64 0.27 35.42
CA VAL A 277 -1.07 -0.32 34.14
C VAL A 277 0.04 -1.17 33.57
N VAL A 278 -0.27 -2.39 33.15
CA VAL A 278 0.62 -3.25 32.38
C VAL A 278 0.17 -3.22 30.91
N LEU A 279 1.08 -2.80 30.05
CA LEU A 279 0.84 -2.73 28.60
C LEU A 279 1.27 -4.06 27.97
N GLY A 280 0.32 -4.81 27.45
CA GLY A 280 0.58 -6.06 26.71
C GLY A 280 0.94 -5.82 25.25
N PRO A 281 1.37 -6.86 24.49
CA PRO A 281 1.66 -6.76 23.07
C PRO A 281 0.40 -6.43 22.25
N GLY A 282 0.56 -5.73 21.11
CA GLY A 282 -0.51 -5.34 20.21
C GLY A 282 -0.50 -3.85 19.92
N VAL A 283 -1.66 -3.18 20.02
CA VAL A 283 -1.83 -1.74 19.76
C VAL A 283 -0.99 -0.85 20.69
N THR A 284 -0.51 -1.39 21.79
CA THR A 284 0.46 -0.73 22.69
C THR A 284 1.71 -0.23 21.95
N GLY A 285 2.11 -0.88 20.86
CA GLY A 285 3.21 -0.42 20.02
C GLY A 285 2.97 0.98 19.46
N VAL A 286 1.73 1.36 19.17
CA VAL A 286 1.36 2.70 18.71
C VAL A 286 1.59 3.72 19.83
N LEU A 287 1.18 3.39 21.04
CA LEU A 287 1.40 4.27 22.22
C LEU A 287 2.89 4.51 22.51
N LEU A 288 3.74 3.51 22.27
CA LEU A 288 5.19 3.65 22.44
C LEU A 288 5.86 4.40 21.28
N HIS A 289 5.20 4.47 20.10
CA HIS A 289 5.69 5.19 18.93
C HIS A 289 5.45 6.71 19.08
N GLU A 290 4.38 7.15 19.72
CA GLU A 290 4.02 8.54 20.01
C GLU A 290 4.68 9.06 21.30
#